data_859efe2758f332ee400f81ca5f121050
#
_entry.id   859efe2758f332ee400f81ca5f121050
#
_cell.length_a   1.000
_cell.length_b   1.000
_cell.length_c   1.000
_cell.angle_alpha   90.00
_cell.angle_beta   90.00
_cell.angle_gamma   90.00
#
_symmetry.space_group_name_H-M   'P 1'
#
loop_
_entity.id
_entity.type
_entity.pdbx_description
1 polymer ?
#
loop_
_entity_poly.entity_id
_entity_poly.type
_entity_poly.pdbx_seq_one_letter_code
_entity_poly.pdbx_strand_id
1 'polypeptide(L)'
;TGDALRANLITFLKKAAPAAEACGARICLHPDDPPFSIFGLPRIVSTAADYAALFDAVPTRANGITLCAGSLGSRADNDVLAMARTFAERIHFVHLRNVTLQPGGGFFEDDHLEGGVDMVALVKILMDEEARRCADGRADDMIPMRPDHGHLLLDDIGKQTNPGYSAIG
;
A
#
# COMPACT_ATOMS: atom_id res chain seq x y z
N THR A 1 4.77 -19.23 13.26
CA THR A 1 4.57 -19.51 11.84
C THR A 1 3.79 -18.39 11.17
N GLY A 2 3.89 -18.25 9.84
CA GLY A 2 3.11 -17.28 9.06
C GLY A 2 1.61 -17.48 9.22
N ASP A 3 1.14 -18.73 9.24
CA ASP A 3 -0.27 -19.04 9.41
C ASP A 3 -0.81 -18.58 10.77
N ALA A 4 -0.05 -18.79 11.84
CA ALA A 4 -0.44 -18.32 13.17
C ALA A 4 -0.51 -16.78 13.22
N LEU A 5 0.44 -16.09 12.57
CA LEU A 5 0.45 -14.63 12.49
C LEU A 5 -0.76 -14.11 11.68
N ARG A 6 -1.06 -14.73 10.53
CA ARG A 6 -2.24 -14.39 9.72
C ARG A 6 -3.54 -14.64 10.48
N ALA A 7 -3.65 -15.76 11.22
CA ALA A 7 -4.82 -16.06 12.04
C ALA A 7 -5.03 -15.01 13.15
N ASN A 8 -3.95 -14.55 13.77
CA ASN A 8 -4.01 -13.49 14.79
C ASN A 8 -4.47 -12.16 14.17
N LEU A 9 -3.93 -11.78 12.98
CA LEU A 9 -4.35 -10.59 12.26
C LEU A 9 -5.85 -10.66 11.91
N ILE A 10 -6.32 -11.78 11.38
CA ILE A 10 -7.75 -11.99 11.06
C ILE A 10 -8.60 -11.87 12.32
N THR A 11 -8.16 -12.45 13.43
CA THR A 11 -8.87 -12.34 14.73
C THR A 11 -8.98 -10.89 15.21
N PHE A 12 -7.91 -10.11 15.06
CA PHE A 12 -7.91 -8.69 15.35
C PHE A 12 -8.88 -7.94 14.43
N LEU A 13 -8.77 -8.12 13.13
CA LEU A 13 -9.59 -7.43 12.12
C LEU A 13 -11.09 -7.74 12.27
N LYS A 14 -11.47 -8.98 12.61
CA LYS A 14 -12.86 -9.35 12.88
C LYS A 14 -13.50 -8.54 14.01
N LYS A 15 -12.69 -8.02 14.94
CA LYS A 15 -13.16 -7.16 16.04
C LYS A 15 -13.04 -5.68 15.70
N ALA A 16 -11.90 -5.29 15.12
CA ALA A 16 -11.57 -3.88 14.90
C ALA A 16 -12.31 -3.29 13.70
N ALA A 17 -12.48 -4.04 12.59
CA ALA A 17 -13.06 -3.48 11.38
C ALA A 17 -14.56 -3.12 11.53
N PRO A 18 -15.43 -3.93 12.17
CA PRO A 18 -16.80 -3.52 12.46
C PRO A 18 -16.90 -2.30 13.38
N ALA A 19 -16.01 -2.19 14.37
CA ALA A 19 -15.97 -1.03 15.26
C ALA A 19 -15.54 0.24 14.52
N ALA A 20 -14.54 0.15 13.65
CA ALA A 20 -14.12 1.25 12.78
C ALA A 20 -15.27 1.69 11.85
N GLU A 21 -15.96 0.74 11.22
CA GLU A 21 -17.07 1.02 10.33
C GLU A 21 -18.22 1.74 11.04
N ALA A 22 -18.55 1.32 12.27
CA ALA A 22 -19.58 1.95 13.08
C ALA A 22 -19.24 3.40 13.45
N CYS A 23 -17.96 3.77 13.48
CA CYS A 23 -17.48 5.14 13.71
C CYS A 23 -17.20 5.92 12.41
N GLY A 24 -17.48 5.36 11.24
CA GLY A 24 -17.14 5.97 9.96
C GLY A 24 -15.63 5.97 9.65
N ALA A 25 -14.83 5.22 10.42
CA ALA A 25 -13.38 5.10 10.21
C ALA A 25 -13.04 3.94 9.26
N ARG A 26 -11.80 3.94 8.77
CA ARG A 26 -11.23 2.89 7.92
C ARG A 26 -9.94 2.36 8.54
N ILE A 27 -9.71 1.06 8.38
CA ILE A 27 -8.44 0.41 8.72
C ILE A 27 -7.70 0.18 7.42
N CYS A 28 -6.50 0.76 7.30
CA CYS A 28 -5.68 0.64 6.10
C CYS A 28 -4.48 -0.25 6.43
N LEU A 29 -4.50 -1.49 5.97
CA LEU A 29 -3.37 -2.40 6.12
C LEU A 29 -2.26 -2.01 5.13
N HIS A 30 -1.13 -1.57 5.67
CA HIS A 30 0.07 -1.36 4.87
C HIS A 30 0.71 -2.71 4.53
N PRO A 31 1.20 -2.91 3.29
CA PRO A 31 1.95 -4.12 2.96
C PRO A 31 3.22 -4.23 3.81
N ASP A 32 3.66 -5.47 4.01
CA ASP A 32 4.98 -5.71 4.63
C ASP A 32 6.08 -4.99 3.84
N ASP A 33 7.03 -4.38 4.55
CA ASP A 33 8.17 -3.72 3.95
C ASP A 33 9.46 -4.14 4.68
N PRO A 34 10.38 -4.84 4.02
CA PRO A 34 10.24 -5.40 2.68
C PRO A 34 9.20 -6.54 2.63
N PRO A 35 8.60 -6.82 1.43
CA PRO A 35 7.53 -7.80 1.27
C PRO A 35 8.07 -9.24 1.11
N PHE A 36 9.09 -9.59 1.86
CA PHE A 36 9.70 -10.92 1.94
C PHE A 36 10.24 -11.16 3.36
N SER A 37 10.28 -12.44 3.76
CA SER A 37 10.74 -12.82 5.10
C SER A 37 12.16 -12.33 5.39
N ILE A 38 12.34 -11.71 6.55
CA ILE A 38 13.62 -11.16 6.99
C ILE A 38 13.87 -11.53 8.46
N PHE A 39 15.13 -11.80 8.83
CA PHE A 39 15.53 -12.23 10.17
C PHE A 39 14.75 -13.46 10.71
N GLY A 40 14.33 -14.36 9.83
CA GLY A 40 13.52 -15.53 10.20
C GLY A 40 12.06 -15.21 10.57
N LEU A 41 11.62 -13.97 10.41
CA LEU A 41 10.25 -13.55 10.66
C LEU A 41 9.42 -13.64 9.38
N PRO A 42 8.24 -14.27 9.44
CA PRO A 42 7.35 -14.35 8.28
C PRO A 42 6.73 -13.00 7.96
N ARG A 43 6.44 -12.77 6.67
CA ARG A 43 5.60 -11.70 6.14
C ARG A 43 4.28 -12.31 5.69
N ILE A 44 3.17 -11.59 5.89
CA ILE A 44 1.81 -12.15 5.70
C ILE A 44 0.89 -11.21 4.91
N VAL A 45 1.35 -10.02 4.57
CA VAL A 45 0.62 -9.00 3.80
C VAL A 45 1.58 -8.46 2.72
N SER A 46 1.87 -9.28 1.72
CA SER A 46 2.90 -8.97 0.73
C SER A 46 2.44 -9.15 -0.72
N THR A 47 1.32 -9.85 -0.93
CA THR A 47 0.85 -10.24 -2.27
C THR A 47 -0.65 -10.00 -2.45
N ALA A 48 -1.11 -10.01 -3.70
CA ALA A 48 -2.54 -9.97 -4.01
C ALA A 48 -3.32 -11.09 -3.30
N ALA A 49 -2.76 -12.30 -3.24
CA ALA A 49 -3.40 -13.43 -2.57
C ALA A 49 -3.54 -13.22 -1.06
N ASP A 50 -2.56 -12.57 -0.42
CA ASP A 50 -2.65 -12.24 1.01
C ASP A 50 -3.80 -11.27 1.28
N TYR A 51 -3.93 -10.20 0.48
CA TYR A 51 -5.04 -9.24 0.62
C TYR A 51 -6.38 -9.89 0.33
N ALA A 52 -6.50 -10.69 -0.72
CA ALA A 52 -7.73 -11.42 -1.04
C ALA A 52 -8.18 -12.29 0.15
N ALA A 53 -7.26 -13.06 0.74
CA ALA A 53 -7.56 -13.89 1.91
C ALA A 53 -8.01 -13.07 3.13
N LEU A 54 -7.44 -11.89 3.35
CA LEU A 54 -7.84 -11.00 4.44
C LEU A 54 -9.22 -10.37 4.21
N PHE A 55 -9.53 -10.00 2.97
CA PHE A 55 -10.84 -9.44 2.62
C PHE A 55 -11.94 -10.50 2.62
N ASP A 56 -11.64 -11.72 2.19
CA ASP A 56 -12.59 -12.86 2.29
C ASP A 56 -12.89 -13.19 3.75
N ALA A 57 -11.86 -13.23 4.61
CA ALA A 57 -12.02 -13.53 6.03
C ALA A 57 -12.75 -12.41 6.80
N VAL A 58 -12.62 -11.15 6.36
CA VAL A 58 -13.20 -9.96 7.00
C VAL A 58 -13.74 -9.03 5.89
N PRO A 59 -14.95 -9.28 5.38
CA PRO A 59 -15.51 -8.59 4.22
C PRO A 59 -15.99 -7.16 4.51
N THR A 60 -15.93 -6.70 5.78
CA THR A 60 -16.30 -5.34 6.20
C THR A 60 -15.55 -4.30 5.36
N ARG A 61 -16.26 -3.29 4.84
CA ARG A 61 -15.65 -2.24 3.98
C ARG A 61 -14.55 -1.46 4.70
N ALA A 62 -14.68 -1.29 6.01
CA ALA A 62 -13.65 -0.63 6.82
C ALA A 62 -12.30 -1.37 6.84
N ASN A 63 -12.27 -2.66 6.48
CA ASN A 63 -11.03 -3.43 6.29
C ASN A 63 -10.49 -3.17 4.88
N GLY A 64 -9.44 -2.38 4.75
CA GLY A 64 -8.88 -1.95 3.49
C GLY A 64 -7.36 -1.97 3.44
N ILE A 65 -6.82 -1.37 2.42
CA ILE A 65 -5.40 -1.36 2.09
C ILE A 65 -4.86 0.07 2.08
N THR A 66 -3.67 0.26 2.64
CA THR A 66 -2.75 1.31 2.21
C THR A 66 -2.00 0.76 1.00
N LEU A 67 -2.35 1.20 -0.20
CA LEU A 67 -1.65 0.78 -1.40
C LEU A 67 -0.29 1.50 -1.47
N CYS A 68 0.76 0.84 -1.01
CA CYS A 68 2.12 1.35 -1.12
C CYS A 68 2.76 0.80 -2.39
N ALA A 69 2.88 1.65 -3.41
CA ALA A 69 3.43 1.23 -4.71
C ALA A 69 4.88 0.76 -4.59
N GLY A 70 5.69 1.40 -3.73
CA GLY A 70 7.08 1.00 -3.50
C GLY A 70 7.20 -0.34 -2.79
N SER A 71 6.48 -0.55 -1.67
CA SER A 71 6.54 -1.82 -0.94
C SER A 71 6.04 -2.99 -1.79
N LEU A 72 4.90 -2.84 -2.46
CA LEU A 72 4.38 -3.88 -3.35
C LEU A 72 5.24 -4.08 -4.59
N GLY A 73 5.76 -2.98 -5.18
CA GLY A 73 6.62 -3.01 -6.36
C GLY A 73 8.03 -3.53 -6.11
N SER A 74 8.45 -3.66 -4.84
CA SER A 74 9.74 -4.29 -4.49
C SER A 74 9.72 -5.83 -4.60
N ARG A 75 8.61 -6.42 -5.03
CA ARG A 75 8.47 -7.84 -5.41
C ARG A 75 8.23 -7.98 -6.91
N ALA A 76 9.08 -8.76 -7.57
CA ALA A 76 8.99 -8.99 -9.01
C ALA A 76 7.72 -9.76 -9.46
N ASP A 77 7.08 -10.48 -8.53
CA ASP A 77 5.87 -11.26 -8.79
C ASP A 77 4.56 -10.51 -8.49
N ASN A 78 4.64 -9.25 -8.07
CA ASN A 78 3.48 -8.38 -7.92
C ASN A 78 3.28 -7.49 -9.17
N ASP A 79 2.05 -7.44 -9.65
CA ASP A 79 1.57 -6.40 -10.58
C ASP A 79 0.78 -5.36 -9.77
N VAL A 80 1.42 -4.25 -9.45
CA VAL A 80 0.83 -3.20 -8.60
C VAL A 80 -0.40 -2.58 -9.27
N LEU A 81 -0.39 -2.41 -10.60
CA LEU A 81 -1.54 -1.85 -11.33
C LEU A 81 -2.72 -2.81 -11.35
N ALA A 82 -2.46 -4.11 -11.53
CA ALA A 82 -3.51 -5.13 -11.42
C ALA A 82 -4.08 -5.21 -10.00
N MET A 83 -3.23 -5.11 -8.97
CA MET A 83 -3.67 -5.05 -7.56
C MET A 83 -4.52 -3.81 -7.30
N ALA A 84 -4.12 -2.65 -7.80
CA ALA A 84 -4.88 -1.41 -7.66
C ALA A 84 -6.29 -1.54 -8.28
N ARG A 85 -6.41 -2.13 -9.47
CA ARG A 85 -7.70 -2.38 -10.11
C ARG A 85 -8.55 -3.38 -9.33
N THR A 86 -7.93 -4.48 -8.89
CA THR A 86 -8.64 -5.59 -8.20
C THR A 86 -9.20 -5.14 -6.86
N PHE A 87 -8.45 -4.34 -6.13
CA PHE A 87 -8.81 -3.91 -4.77
C PHE A 87 -9.26 -2.45 -4.69
N ALA A 88 -9.59 -1.80 -5.80
CA ALA A 88 -9.91 -0.38 -5.88
C ALA A 88 -10.88 0.07 -4.78
N GLU A 89 -11.97 -0.67 -4.56
CA GLU A 89 -12.99 -0.36 -3.55
C GLU A 89 -12.48 -0.38 -2.11
N ARG A 90 -11.34 -1.05 -1.87
CA ARG A 90 -10.73 -1.25 -0.56
C ARG A 90 -9.48 -0.42 -0.35
N ILE A 91 -9.06 0.37 -1.34
CA ILE A 91 -7.95 1.30 -1.18
C ILE A 91 -8.44 2.52 -0.42
N HIS A 92 -7.96 2.70 0.81
CA HIS A 92 -8.36 3.82 1.65
C HIS A 92 -7.24 4.82 1.90
N PHE A 93 -6.02 4.47 1.50
CA PHE A 93 -4.84 5.34 1.53
C PHE A 93 -3.82 4.87 0.50
N VAL A 94 -2.99 5.78 -0.01
CA VAL A 94 -1.97 5.44 -1.02
C VAL A 94 -0.63 6.08 -0.68
N HIS A 95 0.43 5.30 -0.83
CA HIS A 95 1.81 5.75 -0.92
C HIS A 95 2.29 5.65 -2.37
N LEU A 96 2.63 6.78 -2.97
CA LEU A 96 3.13 6.86 -4.35
C LEU A 96 4.66 6.69 -4.43
N ARG A 97 5.25 6.02 -3.44
CA ARG A 97 6.67 5.64 -3.43
C ARG A 97 6.99 4.76 -4.64
N ASN A 98 8.15 4.96 -5.24
CA ASN A 98 8.59 4.12 -6.34
C ASN A 98 9.98 3.53 -6.08
N VAL A 99 10.21 2.34 -6.59
CA VAL A 99 11.46 1.59 -6.43
C VAL A 99 11.82 0.91 -7.74
N THR A 100 13.10 0.67 -7.95
CA THR A 100 13.60 -0.15 -9.06
C THR A 100 14.24 -1.42 -8.55
N LEU A 101 13.81 -2.55 -9.13
CA LEU A 101 14.33 -3.88 -8.81
C LEU A 101 15.73 -4.06 -9.40
N GLN A 102 16.60 -4.70 -8.65
CA GLN A 102 17.95 -5.04 -9.08
C GLN A 102 18.05 -6.51 -9.50
N PRO A 103 18.92 -6.84 -10.47
CA PRO A 103 19.29 -8.22 -10.73
C PRO A 103 19.82 -8.88 -9.45
N GLY A 104 19.23 -10.01 -9.07
CA GLY A 104 19.62 -10.73 -7.85
C GLY A 104 18.70 -10.53 -6.64
N GLY A 105 17.61 -9.75 -6.77
CA GLY A 105 16.52 -9.69 -5.78
C GLY A 105 16.61 -8.53 -4.78
N GLY A 106 17.49 -7.55 -5.02
CA GLY A 106 17.47 -6.28 -4.29
C GLY A 106 16.58 -5.23 -4.96
N PHE A 107 16.39 -4.10 -4.29
CA PHE A 107 15.75 -2.91 -4.86
C PHE A 107 16.40 -1.66 -4.26
N PHE A 108 16.20 -0.54 -4.92
CA PHE A 108 16.57 0.78 -4.38
C PHE A 108 15.43 1.78 -4.59
N GLU A 109 15.41 2.81 -3.75
CA GLU A 109 14.49 3.93 -3.92
C GLU A 109 14.81 4.66 -5.22
N ASP A 110 13.79 4.95 -6.02
CA ASP A 110 13.95 5.61 -7.31
C ASP A 110 13.06 6.86 -7.39
N ASP A 111 13.23 7.63 -8.44
CA ASP A 111 12.36 8.77 -8.70
C ASP A 111 10.92 8.29 -8.90
N HIS A 112 9.96 9.07 -8.39
CA HIS A 112 8.56 8.69 -8.40
C HIS A 112 8.01 8.36 -9.80
N LEU A 113 8.51 9.02 -10.84
CA LEU A 113 8.08 8.80 -12.23
C LEU A 113 8.98 7.84 -13.02
N GLU A 114 10.21 7.57 -12.55
CA GLU A 114 11.21 6.78 -13.28
C GLU A 114 11.33 5.34 -12.77
N GLY A 115 10.77 5.04 -11.59
CA GLY A 115 10.85 3.72 -10.98
C GLY A 115 10.04 2.64 -11.69
N GLY A 116 10.04 1.44 -11.12
CA GLY A 116 9.48 0.24 -11.74
C GLY A 116 7.95 0.20 -11.87
N VAL A 117 7.22 1.05 -11.14
CA VAL A 117 5.76 1.16 -11.23
C VAL A 117 5.40 2.37 -12.11
N ASP A 118 4.56 2.15 -13.14
CA ASP A 118 3.99 3.24 -13.93
C ASP A 118 3.05 4.08 -13.04
N MET A 119 3.61 5.14 -12.49
CA MET A 119 2.93 6.00 -11.52
C MET A 119 1.77 6.78 -12.17
N VAL A 120 1.90 7.16 -13.44
CA VAL A 120 0.84 7.86 -14.16
C VAL A 120 -0.38 6.95 -14.36
N ALA A 121 -0.14 5.70 -14.75
CA ALA A 121 -1.20 4.71 -14.87
C ALA A 121 -1.82 4.38 -13.50
N LEU A 122 -1.03 4.31 -12.43
CA LEU A 122 -1.54 4.09 -11.07
C LEU A 122 -2.47 5.24 -10.62
N VAL A 123 -2.02 6.47 -10.75
CA VAL A 123 -2.81 7.66 -10.37
C VAL A 123 -4.11 7.70 -11.17
N LYS A 124 -4.06 7.36 -12.47
CA LYS A 124 -5.28 7.29 -13.28
C LYS A 124 -6.29 6.27 -12.73
N ILE A 125 -5.83 5.07 -12.34
CA ILE A 125 -6.71 4.05 -11.74
C ILE A 125 -7.37 4.59 -10.46
N LEU A 126 -6.61 5.30 -9.62
CA LEU A 126 -7.13 5.87 -8.38
C LEU A 126 -8.17 6.97 -8.65
N MET A 127 -7.92 7.85 -9.61
CA MET A 127 -8.87 8.90 -10.00
C MET A 127 -10.15 8.31 -10.61
N ASP A 128 -10.04 7.26 -11.42
CA ASP A 128 -11.19 6.55 -11.97
C ASP A 128 -12.04 5.93 -10.83
N GLU A 129 -11.40 5.41 -9.79
CA GLU A 129 -12.10 4.90 -8.60
C GLU A 129 -12.75 6.01 -7.78
N GLU A 130 -12.10 7.15 -7.57
CA GLU A 130 -12.69 8.31 -6.89
C GLU A 130 -13.94 8.80 -7.64
N ALA A 131 -13.85 8.92 -8.97
CA ALA A 131 -14.98 9.29 -9.79
C ALA A 131 -16.15 8.30 -9.64
N ARG A 132 -15.87 6.99 -9.60
CA ARG A 132 -16.87 5.96 -9.35
C ARG A 132 -17.49 6.09 -7.96
N ARG A 133 -16.68 6.31 -6.92
CA ARG A 133 -17.16 6.52 -5.54
C ARG A 133 -18.08 7.73 -5.43
N CYS A 134 -17.70 8.83 -6.07
CA CYS A 134 -18.51 10.05 -6.12
C CYS A 134 -19.86 9.77 -6.80
N ALA A 135 -19.85 9.09 -7.96
CA ALA A 135 -21.08 8.72 -8.68
C ALA A 135 -22.00 7.80 -7.85
N ASP A 136 -21.41 6.92 -7.04
CA ASP A 136 -22.14 6.01 -6.13
C ASP A 136 -22.60 6.71 -4.84
N GLY A 137 -22.29 8.00 -4.65
CA GLY A 137 -22.65 8.76 -3.44
C GLY A 137 -21.95 8.29 -2.16
N ARG A 138 -20.74 7.74 -2.28
CA ARG A 138 -19.97 7.31 -1.12
C ARG A 138 -19.48 8.51 -0.31
N ALA A 139 -19.51 8.41 1.01
CA ALA A 139 -18.94 9.42 1.90
C ALA A 139 -17.39 9.42 1.91
N ASP A 140 -16.77 8.33 1.45
CA ASP A 140 -15.32 8.17 1.30
C ASP A 140 -14.95 8.18 -0.20
N ASP A 141 -15.38 9.21 -0.91
CA ASP A 141 -15.18 9.38 -2.36
C ASP A 141 -13.74 9.77 -2.72
N MET A 142 -13.02 10.40 -1.83
CA MET A 142 -11.61 10.74 -2.00
C MET A 142 -10.70 9.67 -1.39
N ILE A 143 -9.57 9.40 -2.07
CA ILE A 143 -8.52 8.50 -1.59
C ILE A 143 -7.31 9.35 -1.20
N PRO A 144 -7.05 9.58 0.10
CA PRO A 144 -5.86 10.30 0.54
C PRO A 144 -4.59 9.61 0.03
N MET A 145 -3.64 10.41 -0.48
CA MET A 145 -2.38 9.90 -1.00
C MET A 145 -1.22 10.82 -0.67
N ARG A 146 -0.03 10.26 -0.63
CA ARG A 146 1.22 10.99 -0.41
C ARG A 146 2.34 10.41 -1.25
N PRO A 147 3.37 11.22 -1.58
CA PRO A 147 4.57 10.70 -2.25
C PRO A 147 5.30 9.63 -1.44
N ASP A 148 5.15 9.66 -0.10
CA ASP A 148 5.89 8.86 0.86
C ASP A 148 7.36 9.30 0.91
N HIS A 149 8.30 8.37 1.01
CA HIS A 149 9.73 8.69 0.99
C HIS A 149 10.37 8.23 -0.33
N GLY A 150 11.56 8.74 -0.58
CA GLY A 150 12.37 8.41 -1.74
C GLY A 150 13.86 8.39 -1.37
N HIS A 151 14.72 8.63 -2.33
CA HIS A 151 16.15 8.79 -2.11
C HIS A 151 16.50 10.22 -1.66
N LEU A 152 17.70 10.39 -1.11
CA LEU A 152 18.22 11.69 -0.72
C LEU A 152 18.43 12.57 -1.97
N LEU A 153 17.79 13.73 -2.01
CA LEU A 153 17.95 14.71 -3.08
C LEU A 153 19.15 15.63 -2.79
N LEU A 154 19.70 16.25 -3.83
CA LEU A 154 20.82 17.18 -3.70
C LEU A 154 20.51 18.32 -2.73
N ASP A 155 19.29 18.84 -2.76
CA ASP A 155 18.81 19.93 -1.88
C ASP A 155 18.65 19.49 -0.42
N ASP A 156 18.66 18.20 -0.12
CA ASP A 156 18.57 17.68 1.24
C ASP A 156 19.94 17.62 1.93
N ILE A 157 21.03 17.76 1.15
CA ILE A 157 22.39 17.75 1.70
C ILE A 157 22.55 18.96 2.64
N GLY A 158 22.85 18.65 3.90
CA GLY A 158 23.01 19.66 4.95
C GLY A 158 21.72 20.09 5.65
N LYS A 159 20.54 19.57 5.25
CA LYS A 159 19.30 19.75 5.99
C LYS A 159 19.14 18.65 7.05
N GLN A 160 18.47 19.00 8.15
CA GLN A 160 18.15 18.02 9.22
C GLN A 160 16.78 17.40 8.94
N THR A 161 16.74 16.47 7.98
CA THR A 161 15.57 15.66 7.68
C THR A 161 15.87 14.20 7.98
N ASN A 162 14.84 13.36 8.18
CA ASN A 162 15.04 11.93 8.21
C ASN A 162 15.53 11.44 6.84
N PRO A 163 16.45 10.46 6.79
CA PRO A 163 16.89 9.89 5.52
C PRO A 163 15.71 9.43 4.67
N GLY A 164 15.72 9.78 3.38
CA GLY A 164 14.64 9.44 2.44
C GLY A 164 13.40 10.34 2.51
N TYR A 165 13.35 11.30 3.43
CA TYR A 165 12.29 12.31 3.48
C TYR A 165 12.87 13.65 3.05
N SER A 166 12.54 14.08 1.83
CA SER A 166 12.94 15.40 1.33
C SER A 166 12.26 16.51 2.12
N ALA A 167 12.95 17.65 2.26
CA ALA A 167 12.36 18.86 2.82
C ALA A 167 11.35 19.54 1.86
N ILE A 168 11.25 19.07 0.62
CA ILE A 168 10.44 19.63 -0.45
C ILE A 168 9.24 18.70 -0.82
N GLY A 169 9.35 17.41 -0.49
CA GLY A 169 8.35 16.40 -0.86
C GLY A 169 7.53 15.88 0.29
#